data_81500bc40a908c15868610a5df07a227
#
_entry.id   81500bc40a908c15868610a5df07a227
#
_cell.length_a   1.000
_cell.length_b   1.000
_cell.length_c   1.000
_cell.angle_alpha   90.00
_cell.angle_beta   90.00
_cell.angle_gamma   90.00
#
_symmetry.space_group_name_H-M   'P 1'
#
loop_
_entity.id
_entity.type
_entity.pdbx_description
1 polymer ?
#
loop_
_entity_poly.entity_id
_entity_poly.type
_entity_poly.pdbx_seq_one_letter_code
_entity_poly.pdbx_strand_id
1 'polypeptide(L)'
;MQLCWLLISICILEKLNCGIFHFKVTLNDLKMDPSSPALPATILEQTALWLGCSPADKKLAIHLDAEDELKHLRECFCIPKVKDLPPTDLSLVNGEESCVYFVGNSLGLQPRKVKTYLDEELDKWARTGVHGHFNGQRPWALADECIVDLMAELVGARRQEVALMNGLTVNLHLQMLSFFKPTPRRCKILLEARAFPSDHYAIESQLRLHGLDVEKCMLMMHPREGEETLRIEDILAVIEKEGDSIAVIMFSGVQYYTGQLFDIPRITKAGQRKGCFVGFDLAHAVGNVELHLHDWGVDFACWCSYKYLNSGAGGLAGAYIHEKHSQSIKPALIGWWGHEFKTRFLMENKLQLSEGINGFRLSNPPILLICALQASLEVFGQTTMKALRRKSILLTGYLEYLIKHYYNEDKTNPEKPFVKIITPSQIEERGCQLTLSFSLPIKSVFKELEKRGVACDMREPNALRVAPVPLYNSFHDVYRFIEILGSAITSSKQTANNTALSGSY
;
A
#
# COMPACT_ATOMS: atom_id res chain seq x y z
N MET A 1 -18.81 -32.91 0.12
CA MET A 1 -19.61 -33.45 -1.03
C MET A 1 -19.28 -32.75 -2.36
N GLN A 2 -18.76 -31.56 -2.42
CA GLN A 2 -18.35 -30.90 -3.68
C GLN A 2 -17.00 -31.35 -4.24
N LEU A 3 -16.05 -31.82 -3.43
CA LEU A 3 -14.78 -32.40 -3.92
C LEU A 3 -14.97 -33.74 -4.66
N CYS A 4 -16.01 -34.52 -4.33
CA CYS A 4 -16.32 -35.74 -5.02
C CYS A 4 -16.82 -35.53 -6.47
N TRP A 5 -17.49 -34.42 -6.77
CA TRP A 5 -17.93 -34.08 -8.11
C TRP A 5 -16.82 -33.67 -9.05
N LEU A 6 -15.78 -33.01 -8.51
CA LEU A 6 -14.59 -32.61 -9.30
C LEU A 6 -13.74 -33.83 -9.70
N LEU A 7 -13.57 -34.80 -8.80
CA LEU A 7 -12.83 -36.03 -9.06
C LEU A 7 -13.60 -36.99 -10.00
N ILE A 8 -14.92 -37.00 -9.94
CA ILE A 8 -15.76 -37.77 -10.87
C ILE A 8 -15.75 -37.18 -12.28
N SER A 9 -15.66 -35.83 -12.42
CA SER A 9 -15.52 -35.21 -13.74
C SER A 9 -14.16 -35.50 -14.40
N ILE A 10 -13.09 -35.64 -13.62
CA ILE A 10 -11.73 -35.97 -14.12
C ILE A 10 -11.69 -37.44 -14.57
N CYS A 11 -12.32 -38.37 -13.86
CA CYS A 11 -12.38 -39.80 -14.25
C CYS A 11 -13.27 -40.06 -15.46
N ILE A 12 -14.23 -39.20 -15.78
CA ILE A 12 -15.08 -39.35 -16.98
C ILE A 12 -14.36 -38.85 -18.24
N LEU A 13 -13.43 -37.90 -18.11
CA LEU A 13 -12.64 -37.35 -19.23
C LEU A 13 -11.54 -38.29 -19.75
N GLU A 14 -11.07 -39.24 -18.95
CA GLU A 14 -10.10 -40.26 -19.42
C GLU A 14 -10.71 -41.35 -20.31
N LYS A 15 -12.03 -41.42 -20.46
CA LYS A 15 -12.71 -42.45 -21.26
C LYS A 15 -13.36 -42.00 -22.58
N LEU A 16 -13.24 -40.72 -22.93
CA LEU A 16 -13.73 -40.19 -24.19
C LEU A 16 -12.58 -39.64 -25.03
N ASN A 17 -11.99 -40.52 -25.78
CA ASN A 17 -11.05 -40.22 -26.88
C ASN A 17 -11.84 -39.57 -28.02
N CYS A 18 -12.10 -38.29 -28.01
CA CYS A 18 -12.57 -37.54 -29.18
C CYS A 18 -12.45 -36.01 -28.99
N GLY A 19 -11.64 -35.36 -29.85
CA GLY A 19 -11.84 -33.97 -30.27
C GLY A 19 -11.33 -32.89 -29.32
N ILE A 20 -10.34 -32.21 -29.77
CA ILE A 20 -9.75 -30.99 -29.24
C ILE A 20 -10.83 -29.99 -28.76
N PHE A 21 -11.18 -30.01 -27.48
CA PHE A 21 -11.81 -28.88 -26.80
C PHE A 21 -10.73 -28.15 -26.03
N HIS A 22 -10.36 -26.99 -26.53
CA HIS A 22 -9.54 -26.00 -25.79
C HIS A 22 -10.40 -25.48 -24.63
N PHE A 23 -10.32 -26.08 -23.45
CA PHE A 23 -10.75 -25.43 -22.22
C PHE A 23 -9.69 -24.37 -21.87
N LYS A 24 -9.95 -23.16 -22.32
CA LYS A 24 -9.23 -21.98 -21.85
C LYS A 24 -9.71 -21.69 -20.44
N VAL A 25 -9.05 -22.23 -19.43
CA VAL A 25 -9.27 -21.80 -18.04
C VAL A 25 -8.70 -20.38 -17.93
N THR A 26 -9.57 -19.39 -18.03
CA THR A 26 -9.18 -18.00 -17.78
C THR A 26 -9.12 -17.77 -16.27
N LEU A 27 -8.31 -16.80 -15.81
CA LEU A 27 -8.27 -16.36 -14.41
C LEU A 27 -9.67 -16.00 -13.86
N ASN A 28 -10.61 -15.68 -14.76
CA ASN A 28 -12.02 -15.40 -14.45
C ASN A 28 -12.86 -16.66 -14.15
N ASP A 29 -12.48 -17.84 -14.69
CA ASP A 29 -13.23 -19.09 -14.49
C ASP A 29 -12.92 -19.74 -13.12
N LEU A 30 -11.81 -19.35 -12.50
CA LEU A 30 -11.49 -19.70 -11.14
C LEU A 30 -12.32 -18.79 -10.22
N LYS A 31 -13.50 -19.24 -9.79
CA LYS A 31 -14.23 -18.64 -8.65
C LYS A 31 -13.32 -18.74 -7.43
N MET A 32 -12.46 -17.72 -7.27
CA MET A 32 -11.54 -17.66 -6.15
C MET A 32 -12.36 -17.41 -4.89
N ASP A 33 -12.41 -18.38 -4.01
CA ASP A 33 -12.71 -18.15 -2.61
C ASP A 33 -11.47 -17.51 -2.00
N PRO A 34 -11.50 -16.22 -1.64
CA PRO A 34 -10.32 -15.53 -1.11
C PRO A 34 -9.82 -16.10 0.22
N SER A 35 -10.59 -16.99 0.84
CA SER A 35 -10.32 -17.52 2.18
C SER A 35 -9.35 -18.72 2.23
N SER A 36 -8.81 -19.19 1.10
CA SER A 36 -7.87 -20.33 1.10
C SER A 36 -6.40 -19.84 1.01
N PRO A 37 -5.59 -19.96 2.08
CA PRO A 37 -4.19 -19.52 2.09
C PRO A 37 -3.30 -20.22 1.05
N ALA A 38 -3.70 -21.39 0.59
CA ALA A 38 -2.96 -22.19 -0.40
C ALA A 38 -3.27 -21.79 -1.86
N LEU A 39 -4.22 -20.91 -2.09
CA LEU A 39 -4.77 -20.64 -3.43
C LEU A 39 -3.75 -20.18 -4.47
N PRO A 40 -2.85 -19.20 -4.22
CA PRO A 40 -1.87 -18.78 -5.22
C PRO A 40 -0.94 -19.93 -5.64
N ALA A 41 -0.40 -20.69 -4.72
CA ALA A 41 0.48 -21.83 -5.02
C ALA A 41 -0.23 -22.87 -5.86
N THR A 42 -1.47 -23.22 -5.52
CA THR A 42 -2.29 -24.19 -6.28
C THR A 42 -2.54 -23.74 -7.70
N ILE A 43 -2.88 -22.46 -7.91
CA ILE A 43 -3.07 -21.89 -9.27
C ILE A 43 -1.79 -21.98 -10.08
N LEU A 44 -0.66 -21.61 -9.50
CA LEU A 44 0.66 -21.62 -10.16
C LEU A 44 1.04 -23.05 -10.56
N GLU A 45 0.88 -24.04 -9.67
CA GLU A 45 1.20 -25.44 -9.91
C GLU A 45 0.29 -26.06 -10.98
N GLN A 46 -1.01 -25.82 -10.92
CA GLN A 46 -1.96 -26.32 -11.91
C GLN A 46 -1.72 -25.71 -13.30
N THR A 47 -1.45 -24.39 -13.34
CA THR A 47 -1.15 -23.72 -14.62
C THR A 47 0.17 -24.23 -15.21
N ALA A 48 1.20 -24.39 -14.38
CA ALA A 48 2.49 -24.94 -14.82
C ALA A 48 2.36 -26.38 -15.34
N LEU A 49 1.59 -27.21 -14.64
CA LEU A 49 1.31 -28.58 -15.07
C LEU A 49 0.60 -28.60 -16.43
N TRP A 50 -0.41 -27.76 -16.62
CA TRP A 50 -1.10 -27.63 -17.90
C TRP A 50 -0.16 -27.16 -19.02
N LEU A 51 0.77 -26.26 -18.72
CA LEU A 51 1.79 -25.77 -19.67
C LEU A 51 2.90 -26.81 -19.93
N GLY A 52 2.99 -27.90 -19.15
CA GLY A 52 4.10 -28.86 -19.20
C GLY A 52 5.44 -28.22 -18.78
N CYS A 53 5.45 -27.39 -17.74
CA CYS A 53 6.65 -26.74 -17.20
C CYS A 53 6.63 -26.71 -15.67
N SER A 54 7.75 -26.28 -15.05
CA SER A 54 7.81 -26.00 -13.62
C SER A 54 7.18 -24.64 -13.31
N PRO A 55 6.58 -24.44 -12.11
CA PRO A 55 6.19 -23.09 -11.65
C PRO A 55 7.37 -22.09 -11.60
N ALA A 56 8.60 -22.58 -11.54
CA ALA A 56 9.81 -21.75 -11.55
C ALA A 56 10.32 -21.43 -12.96
N ASP A 57 9.68 -21.92 -14.02
CA ASP A 57 10.09 -21.65 -15.39
C ASP A 57 9.57 -20.29 -15.89
N LYS A 58 10.42 -19.61 -16.66
CA LYS A 58 10.06 -18.36 -17.36
C LYS A 58 8.78 -18.49 -18.19
N LYS A 59 8.50 -19.69 -18.72
CA LYS A 59 7.31 -19.99 -19.52
C LYS A 59 6.02 -19.70 -18.76
N LEU A 60 5.96 -20.01 -17.45
CA LEU A 60 4.80 -19.69 -16.62
C LEU A 60 4.61 -18.17 -16.50
N ALA A 61 5.66 -17.41 -16.18
CA ALA A 61 5.58 -15.96 -16.05
C ALA A 61 5.08 -15.28 -17.33
N ILE A 62 5.59 -15.69 -18.49
CA ILE A 62 5.17 -15.18 -19.81
C ILE A 62 3.69 -15.51 -20.07
N HIS A 63 3.24 -16.73 -19.72
CA HIS A 63 1.85 -17.13 -19.89
C HIS A 63 0.93 -16.29 -18.99
N LEU A 64 1.27 -16.13 -17.70
CA LEU A 64 0.48 -15.32 -16.78
C LEU A 64 0.39 -13.84 -17.20
N ASP A 65 1.46 -13.27 -17.77
CA ASP A 65 1.44 -11.93 -18.35
C ASP A 65 0.55 -11.84 -19.60
N ALA A 66 0.53 -12.88 -20.43
CA ALA A 66 -0.31 -12.92 -21.63
C ALA A 66 -1.82 -12.96 -21.28
N GLU A 67 -2.17 -13.66 -20.21
CA GLU A 67 -3.55 -13.81 -19.73
C GLU A 67 -3.98 -12.70 -18.73
N ASP A 68 -3.08 -11.81 -18.33
CA ASP A 68 -3.38 -10.70 -17.39
C ASP A 68 -4.34 -9.70 -18.04
N GLU A 69 -5.55 -9.60 -17.50
CA GLU A 69 -6.58 -8.65 -17.92
C GLU A 69 -6.16 -7.18 -17.74
N LEU A 70 -5.24 -6.92 -16.80
CA LEU A 70 -4.76 -5.60 -16.43
C LEU A 70 -3.43 -5.21 -17.09
N LYS A 71 -2.88 -6.04 -17.98
CA LYS A 71 -1.56 -5.79 -18.60
C LYS A 71 -1.45 -4.44 -19.30
N HIS A 72 -2.57 -3.93 -19.86
CA HIS A 72 -2.64 -2.64 -20.55
C HIS A 72 -2.38 -1.45 -19.64
N LEU A 73 -2.65 -1.56 -18.32
CA LEU A 73 -2.43 -0.47 -17.37
C LEU A 73 -0.95 -0.13 -17.19
N ARG A 74 -0.04 -1.09 -17.42
CA ARG A 74 1.41 -0.85 -17.37
C ARG A 74 1.84 0.26 -18.31
N GLU A 75 1.21 0.38 -19.48
CA GLU A 75 1.52 1.40 -20.46
C GLU A 75 1.10 2.82 -20.03
N CYS A 76 0.25 2.93 -19.02
CA CYS A 76 -0.12 4.22 -18.45
C CYS A 76 1.01 4.87 -17.63
N PHE A 77 2.09 4.14 -17.34
CA PHE A 77 3.18 4.61 -16.48
C PHE A 77 4.51 4.80 -17.23
N CYS A 78 5.35 5.68 -16.69
CA CYS A 78 6.74 5.84 -17.09
C CYS A 78 7.60 4.89 -16.26
N ILE A 79 8.05 3.80 -16.84
CA ILE A 79 8.92 2.84 -16.18
C ILE A 79 10.37 3.22 -16.49
N PRO A 80 11.25 3.47 -15.48
CA PRO A 80 12.64 3.80 -15.71
C PRO A 80 13.36 2.68 -16.44
N LYS A 81 14.30 3.04 -17.32
CA LYS A 81 15.24 2.07 -17.88
C LYS A 81 16.35 1.79 -16.89
N VAL A 82 16.98 0.64 -17.02
CA VAL A 82 18.10 0.22 -16.19
C VAL A 82 19.21 1.26 -16.18
N LYS A 83 19.54 1.87 -17.33
CA LYS A 83 20.56 2.92 -17.45
C LYS A 83 20.22 4.23 -16.73
N ASP A 84 18.94 4.46 -16.41
CA ASP A 84 18.48 5.69 -15.76
C ASP A 84 18.61 5.61 -14.22
N LEU A 85 18.88 4.42 -13.68
CA LEU A 85 19.09 4.21 -12.25
C LEU A 85 20.56 4.48 -11.86
N PRO A 86 20.82 5.48 -10.99
CA PRO A 86 22.20 5.91 -10.68
C PRO A 86 23.17 4.80 -10.20
N PRO A 87 22.72 3.80 -9.39
CA PRO A 87 23.61 2.76 -8.90
C PRO A 87 23.96 1.66 -9.90
N THR A 88 23.36 1.67 -11.11
CA THR A 88 23.46 0.55 -12.07
C THR A 88 24.86 0.43 -12.67
N ASP A 89 25.35 -0.81 -12.77
CA ASP A 89 26.58 -1.18 -13.47
C ASP A 89 26.25 -1.75 -14.85
N LEU A 90 26.41 -0.94 -15.89
CA LEU A 90 26.10 -1.31 -17.27
C LEU A 90 27.03 -2.41 -17.86
N SER A 91 28.09 -2.78 -17.16
CA SER A 91 28.89 -3.97 -17.53
C SER A 91 28.21 -5.29 -17.18
N LEU A 92 27.23 -5.26 -16.27
CA LEU A 92 26.53 -6.44 -15.78
C LEU A 92 25.15 -6.66 -16.44
N VAL A 93 24.56 -5.62 -17.04
CA VAL A 93 23.15 -5.62 -17.48
C VAL A 93 22.94 -4.78 -18.75
N ASN A 94 21.85 -5.08 -19.48
CA ASN A 94 21.44 -4.29 -20.62
C ASN A 94 20.72 -3.01 -20.15
N GLY A 95 21.33 -1.86 -20.33
CA GLY A 95 20.79 -0.55 -19.93
C GLY A 95 19.48 -0.15 -20.61
N GLU A 96 19.13 -0.71 -21.77
CA GLU A 96 17.91 -0.37 -22.53
C GLU A 96 16.67 -1.12 -22.02
N GLU A 97 16.83 -2.13 -21.19
CA GLU A 97 15.69 -2.81 -20.57
C GLU A 97 15.00 -1.95 -19.51
N SER A 98 13.71 -2.22 -19.28
CA SER A 98 13.00 -1.66 -18.12
C SER A 98 13.57 -2.21 -16.83
N CYS A 99 13.75 -1.36 -15.83
CA CYS A 99 14.17 -1.80 -14.50
C CYS A 99 13.10 -2.68 -13.83
N VAL A 100 13.49 -3.48 -12.84
CA VAL A 100 12.55 -4.15 -11.95
C VAL A 100 12.21 -3.18 -10.83
N TYR A 101 11.03 -2.55 -10.91
CA TYR A 101 10.61 -1.50 -9.98
C TYR A 101 9.69 -2.08 -8.90
N PHE A 102 10.26 -2.52 -7.78
CA PHE A 102 9.54 -3.14 -6.65
C PHE A 102 9.51 -2.24 -5.41
N VAL A 103 9.51 -0.92 -5.62
CA VAL A 103 9.56 0.09 -4.55
C VAL A 103 8.36 1.05 -4.56
N GLY A 104 7.25 0.65 -5.20
CA GLY A 104 6.02 1.43 -5.23
C GLY A 104 5.38 1.69 -3.85
N ASN A 105 5.77 0.90 -2.86
CA ASN A 105 5.43 1.12 -1.45
C ASN A 105 6.17 2.32 -0.81
N SER A 106 7.18 2.88 -1.47
CA SER A 106 7.91 4.09 -1.05
C SER A 106 7.60 5.27 -1.96
N LEU A 107 7.71 5.07 -3.28
CA LEU A 107 7.32 6.04 -4.30
C LEU A 107 6.73 5.30 -5.51
N GLY A 108 5.50 5.64 -5.89
CA GLY A 108 4.86 5.10 -7.09
C GLY A 108 5.46 5.64 -8.38
N LEU A 109 5.25 4.93 -9.49
CA LEU A 109 5.68 5.36 -10.81
C LEU A 109 4.83 6.53 -11.34
N GLN A 110 5.44 7.37 -12.17
CA GLN A 110 4.76 8.51 -12.77
C GLN A 110 3.73 8.05 -13.81
N PRO A 111 2.43 8.38 -13.65
CA PRO A 111 1.45 8.26 -14.72
C PRO A 111 1.81 9.19 -15.89
N ARG A 112 1.71 8.71 -17.15
CA ARG A 112 2.11 9.48 -18.33
C ARG A 112 1.34 10.78 -18.50
N LYS A 113 0.05 10.79 -18.12
CA LYS A 113 -0.81 11.99 -18.21
C LYS A 113 -0.40 13.13 -17.27
N VAL A 114 0.42 12.87 -16.26
CA VAL A 114 0.88 13.90 -15.30
C VAL A 114 1.47 15.10 -16.03
N LYS A 115 2.38 14.85 -16.97
CA LYS A 115 3.03 15.94 -17.72
C LYS A 115 2.01 16.76 -18.51
N THR A 116 1.07 16.12 -19.18
CA THR A 116 0.02 16.80 -19.97
C THR A 116 -0.80 17.74 -19.09
N TYR A 117 -1.27 17.26 -17.92
CA TYR A 117 -2.10 18.07 -17.02
C TYR A 117 -1.33 19.22 -16.38
N LEU A 118 -0.05 18.99 -16.06
CA LEU A 118 0.82 20.07 -15.59
C LEU A 118 1.04 21.15 -16.64
N ASP A 119 1.34 20.76 -17.88
CA ASP A 119 1.53 21.68 -18.98
C ASP A 119 0.25 22.49 -19.26
N GLU A 120 -0.94 21.85 -19.23
CA GLU A 120 -2.23 22.54 -19.37
C GLU A 120 -2.45 23.60 -18.28
N GLU A 121 -2.13 23.30 -17.03
CA GLU A 121 -2.32 24.26 -15.94
C GLU A 121 -1.28 25.39 -15.95
N LEU A 122 -0.03 25.10 -16.30
CA LEU A 122 1.01 26.12 -16.49
C LEU A 122 0.65 27.06 -17.64
N ASP A 123 0.16 26.53 -18.76
CA ASP A 123 -0.32 27.31 -19.89
C ASP A 123 -1.55 28.17 -19.54
N LYS A 124 -2.49 27.61 -18.79
CA LYS A 124 -3.66 28.34 -18.30
C LYS A 124 -3.24 29.50 -17.44
N TRP A 125 -2.34 29.26 -16.49
CA TRP A 125 -1.80 30.30 -15.61
C TRP A 125 -1.11 31.41 -16.40
N ALA A 126 -0.23 31.05 -17.33
CA ALA A 126 0.48 32.02 -18.16
C ALA A 126 -0.43 32.91 -19.01
N ARG A 127 -1.54 32.34 -19.54
CA ARG A 127 -2.44 33.05 -20.46
C ARG A 127 -3.60 33.75 -19.78
N THR A 128 -4.14 33.20 -18.71
CA THR A 128 -5.37 33.71 -18.11
C THR A 128 -5.17 34.34 -16.73
N GLY A 129 -4.03 34.10 -16.09
CA GLY A 129 -3.71 34.64 -14.77
C GLY A 129 -4.81 34.36 -13.75
N VAL A 130 -5.28 35.38 -13.05
CA VAL A 130 -6.31 35.27 -12.00
C VAL A 130 -7.63 34.67 -12.48
N HIS A 131 -7.95 34.77 -13.77
CA HIS A 131 -9.19 34.20 -14.32
C HIS A 131 -9.22 32.67 -14.25
N GLY A 132 -8.07 32.01 -14.10
CA GLY A 132 -7.98 30.57 -13.87
C GLY A 132 -8.68 30.06 -12.60
N HIS A 133 -8.94 30.95 -11.63
CA HIS A 133 -9.68 30.57 -10.42
C HIS A 133 -11.09 30.03 -10.71
N PHE A 134 -11.77 30.55 -11.74
CA PHE A 134 -13.17 30.21 -12.01
C PHE A 134 -13.40 29.69 -13.43
N ASN A 135 -12.33 29.56 -14.26
CA ASN A 135 -12.45 29.17 -15.66
C ASN A 135 -11.56 27.95 -15.99
N GLY A 136 -11.91 27.28 -17.09
CA GLY A 136 -11.21 26.12 -17.62
C GLY A 136 -11.70 24.78 -17.04
N GLN A 137 -11.05 23.69 -17.42
CA GLN A 137 -11.47 22.33 -17.02
C GLN A 137 -11.30 22.08 -15.52
N ARG A 138 -10.29 22.70 -14.90
CA ARG A 138 -9.99 22.62 -13.47
C ARG A 138 -10.00 24.04 -12.88
N PRO A 139 -11.17 24.65 -12.64
CA PRO A 139 -11.22 25.95 -11.97
C PRO A 139 -10.54 25.84 -10.60
N TRP A 140 -9.55 26.67 -10.30
CA TRP A 140 -8.74 26.49 -9.09
C TRP A 140 -9.52 26.62 -7.79
N ALA A 141 -10.64 27.34 -7.81
CA ALA A 141 -11.56 27.41 -6.67
C ALA A 141 -12.29 26.08 -6.38
N LEU A 142 -12.32 25.17 -7.34
CA LEU A 142 -12.99 23.87 -7.32
C LEU A 142 -12.07 22.73 -7.80
N ALA A 143 -10.75 22.91 -7.68
CA ALA A 143 -9.79 22.05 -8.36
C ALA A 143 -9.86 20.57 -7.95
N ASP A 144 -10.20 20.27 -6.71
CA ASP A 144 -10.35 18.92 -6.20
C ASP A 144 -11.71 18.27 -6.50
N GLU A 145 -12.71 19.03 -6.94
CA GLU A 145 -14.03 18.51 -7.26
C GLU A 145 -14.02 17.44 -8.36
N CYS A 146 -13.05 17.51 -9.28
CA CYS A 146 -12.91 16.54 -10.37
C CYS A 146 -12.39 15.16 -9.93
N ILE A 147 -11.83 15.02 -8.73
CA ILE A 147 -11.15 13.81 -8.28
C ILE A 147 -11.66 13.26 -6.95
N VAL A 148 -12.48 14.02 -6.22
CA VAL A 148 -12.94 13.59 -4.89
C VAL A 148 -13.84 12.35 -4.97
N ASP A 149 -14.67 12.21 -6.02
CA ASP A 149 -15.52 11.03 -6.20
C ASP A 149 -14.71 9.77 -6.45
N LEU A 150 -13.69 9.84 -7.33
CA LEU A 150 -12.78 8.73 -7.61
C LEU A 150 -12.02 8.30 -6.34
N MET A 151 -11.61 9.26 -5.51
CA MET A 151 -10.95 8.96 -4.25
C MET A 151 -11.90 8.33 -3.25
N ALA A 152 -13.13 8.83 -3.14
CA ALA A 152 -14.13 8.28 -2.24
C ALA A 152 -14.49 6.83 -2.60
N GLU A 153 -14.66 6.53 -3.88
CA GLU A 153 -14.87 5.17 -4.38
C GLU A 153 -13.69 4.26 -4.02
N LEU A 154 -12.46 4.74 -4.23
CA LEU A 154 -11.24 3.97 -3.98
C LEU A 154 -11.07 3.57 -2.51
N VAL A 155 -11.54 4.38 -1.57
CA VAL A 155 -11.45 4.10 -0.13
C VAL A 155 -12.75 3.55 0.46
N GLY A 156 -13.77 3.32 -0.36
CA GLY A 156 -15.09 2.84 0.09
C GLY A 156 -15.77 3.82 1.05
N ALA A 157 -15.77 5.10 0.69
CA ALA A 157 -16.35 6.19 1.45
C ALA A 157 -17.42 6.94 0.65
N ARG A 158 -18.22 7.75 1.31
CA ARG A 158 -19.10 8.74 0.67
C ARG A 158 -18.29 9.99 0.31
N ARG A 159 -18.67 10.67 -0.77
CA ARG A 159 -18.02 11.91 -1.22
C ARG A 159 -17.80 12.93 -0.10
N GLN A 160 -18.81 13.17 0.74
CA GLN A 160 -18.76 14.14 1.83
C GLN A 160 -17.88 13.73 3.02
N GLU A 161 -17.38 12.50 3.03
CA GLU A 161 -16.49 11.96 4.05
C GLU A 161 -15.00 12.10 3.69
N VAL A 162 -14.68 12.52 2.47
CA VAL A 162 -13.30 12.58 1.93
C VAL A 162 -12.93 14.01 1.58
N ALA A 163 -11.72 14.43 1.98
CA ALA A 163 -11.10 15.66 1.53
C ALA A 163 -9.66 15.42 1.09
N LEU A 164 -9.26 16.11 0.03
CA LEU A 164 -7.88 16.10 -0.48
C LEU A 164 -7.20 17.39 -0.02
N MET A 165 -6.26 17.26 0.91
CA MET A 165 -5.65 18.41 1.57
C MET A 165 -4.31 18.04 2.21
N ASN A 166 -3.42 19.02 2.32
CA ASN A 166 -2.18 18.97 3.10
C ASN A 166 -1.23 17.80 2.75
N GLY A 167 -0.38 17.44 3.69
CA GLY A 167 0.37 16.18 3.79
C GLY A 167 -0.22 15.30 4.88
N LEU A 168 0.10 13.99 4.86
CA LEU A 168 -0.46 12.99 5.78
C LEU A 168 -0.31 13.42 7.25
N THR A 169 0.89 13.77 7.70
CA THR A 169 1.15 14.11 9.10
C THR A 169 0.39 15.34 9.57
N VAL A 170 0.18 16.33 8.68
CA VAL A 170 -0.67 17.49 8.97
C VAL A 170 -2.13 17.05 9.16
N ASN A 171 -2.64 16.19 8.27
CA ASN A 171 -4.00 15.66 8.40
C ASN A 171 -4.18 14.86 9.69
N LEU A 172 -3.19 14.03 10.05
CA LEU A 172 -3.19 13.28 11.30
C LEU A 172 -3.28 14.22 12.51
N HIS A 173 -2.46 15.30 12.56
CA HIS A 173 -2.54 16.28 13.63
C HIS A 173 -3.89 16.99 13.69
N LEU A 174 -4.46 17.41 12.56
CA LEU A 174 -5.76 18.09 12.52
C LEU A 174 -6.90 17.18 13.04
N GLN A 175 -6.87 15.92 12.65
CA GLN A 175 -7.83 14.93 13.11
C GLN A 175 -7.63 14.63 14.61
N MET A 176 -6.40 14.38 15.04
CA MET A 176 -6.10 14.11 16.45
C MET A 176 -6.49 15.28 17.35
N LEU A 177 -6.24 16.54 16.98
CA LEU A 177 -6.70 17.72 17.74
C LEU A 177 -8.21 17.75 17.94
N SER A 178 -8.99 17.10 17.07
CA SER A 178 -10.45 17.11 17.14
C SER A 178 -11.02 15.86 17.82
N PHE A 179 -10.42 14.68 17.57
CA PHE A 179 -10.89 13.41 18.13
C PHE A 179 -10.27 13.08 19.49
N PHE A 180 -9.01 13.45 19.72
CA PHE A 180 -8.34 13.20 21.00
C PHE A 180 -8.73 14.29 22.00
N LYS A 181 -9.71 13.98 22.85
CA LYS A 181 -10.19 14.84 23.95
C LYS A 181 -9.99 14.10 25.26
N PRO A 182 -8.75 14.15 25.83
CA PRO A 182 -8.43 13.37 27.02
C PRO A 182 -9.21 13.85 28.24
N THR A 183 -9.55 12.88 29.10
CA THR A 183 -10.13 13.08 30.42
C THR A 183 -9.28 12.35 31.47
N PRO A 184 -9.41 12.63 32.76
CA PRO A 184 -8.64 11.93 33.79
C PRO A 184 -8.79 10.39 33.74
N ARG A 185 -9.95 9.90 33.31
CA ARG A 185 -10.22 8.46 33.17
C ARG A 185 -9.77 7.90 31.83
N ARG A 186 -9.87 8.70 30.74
CA ARG A 186 -9.68 8.25 29.35
C ARG A 186 -8.68 9.17 28.67
N CYS A 187 -7.39 8.83 28.76
CA CYS A 187 -6.30 9.67 28.25
C CYS A 187 -5.26 8.91 27.41
N LYS A 188 -5.43 7.58 27.26
CA LYS A 188 -4.46 6.79 26.50
C LYS A 188 -4.75 6.80 25.01
N ILE A 189 -3.67 6.66 24.23
CA ILE A 189 -3.70 6.36 22.79
C ILE A 189 -3.06 5.00 22.57
N LEU A 190 -3.80 4.08 21.92
CA LEU A 190 -3.31 2.74 21.59
C LEU A 190 -2.77 2.74 20.14
N LEU A 191 -1.55 2.24 19.97
CA LEU A 191 -0.90 2.08 18.67
C LEU A 191 0.01 0.84 18.64
N GLU A 192 0.49 0.46 17.44
CA GLU A 192 1.54 -0.54 17.30
C GLU A 192 2.91 0.04 17.71
N ALA A 193 3.76 -0.75 18.39
CA ALA A 193 5.05 -0.32 18.91
C ALA A 193 6.05 0.11 17.82
N ARG A 194 5.94 -0.47 16.62
CA ARG A 194 6.76 -0.11 15.45
C ARG A 194 5.94 0.67 14.42
N ALA A 195 5.07 1.59 14.88
CA ALA A 195 4.41 2.55 14.00
C ALA A 195 5.45 3.34 13.19
N PHE A 196 5.04 3.84 12.04
CA PHE A 196 5.95 4.71 11.27
C PHE A 196 6.40 5.89 12.16
N PRO A 197 7.68 6.28 12.13
CA PRO A 197 8.19 7.32 13.05
C PRO A 197 7.36 8.59 13.09
N SER A 198 6.80 9.03 11.95
CA SER A 198 5.95 10.22 11.90
C SER A 198 4.68 10.09 12.74
N ASP A 199 4.05 8.89 12.76
CA ASP A 199 2.84 8.64 13.55
C ASP A 199 3.18 8.62 15.03
N HIS A 200 4.27 7.92 15.38
CA HIS A 200 4.77 7.89 16.75
C HIS A 200 5.03 9.31 17.28
N TYR A 201 5.76 10.15 16.51
CA TYR A 201 6.05 11.52 16.89
C TYR A 201 4.80 12.41 16.94
N ALA A 202 3.86 12.21 16.01
CA ALA A 202 2.60 12.95 16.04
C ALA A 202 1.79 12.63 17.29
N ILE A 203 1.66 11.34 17.66
CA ILE A 203 0.97 10.91 18.87
C ILE A 203 1.66 11.43 20.11
N GLU A 204 2.98 11.30 20.20
CA GLU A 204 3.76 11.84 21.32
C GLU A 204 3.54 13.35 21.48
N SER A 205 3.56 14.10 20.38
CA SER A 205 3.35 15.54 20.41
C SER A 205 1.94 15.93 20.85
N GLN A 206 0.91 15.14 20.48
CA GLN A 206 -0.46 15.35 20.97
C GLN A 206 -0.59 15.09 22.48
N LEU A 207 0.05 14.05 22.99
CA LEU A 207 0.09 13.80 24.44
C LEU A 207 0.76 14.95 25.18
N ARG A 208 1.92 15.43 24.71
CA ARG A 208 2.64 16.59 25.28
C ARG A 208 1.82 17.88 25.22
N LEU A 209 1.10 18.11 24.11
CA LEU A 209 0.25 19.29 23.94
C LEU A 209 -0.86 19.34 25.02
N HIS A 210 -1.36 18.18 25.44
CA HIS A 210 -2.36 18.07 26.51
C HIS A 210 -1.74 17.96 27.92
N GLY A 211 -0.42 18.11 28.07
CA GLY A 211 0.27 18.00 29.37
C GLY A 211 0.24 16.59 29.96
N LEU A 212 0.07 15.56 29.12
CA LEU A 212 0.01 14.16 29.55
C LEU A 212 1.40 13.52 29.59
N ASP A 213 1.56 12.57 30.50
CA ASP A 213 2.74 11.73 30.61
C ASP A 213 2.76 10.72 29.46
N VAL A 214 3.76 10.86 28.58
CA VAL A 214 3.87 10.03 27.36
C VAL A 214 4.01 8.56 27.69
N GLU A 215 4.83 8.19 28.68
CA GLU A 215 5.07 6.78 29.06
C GLU A 215 3.80 6.09 29.58
N LYS A 216 2.93 6.84 30.26
CA LYS A 216 1.68 6.31 30.80
C LYS A 216 0.53 6.32 29.82
N CYS A 217 0.51 7.25 28.88
CA CYS A 217 -0.62 7.50 27.99
C CYS A 217 -0.42 6.97 26.56
N MET A 218 0.83 6.70 26.15
CA MET A 218 1.12 6.04 24.88
C MET A 218 1.16 4.52 25.10
N LEU A 219 0.07 3.83 24.78
CA LEU A 219 -0.04 2.39 24.94
C LEU A 219 0.41 1.68 23.66
N MET A 220 1.61 1.12 23.68
CA MET A 220 2.21 0.47 22.51
C MET A 220 2.04 -1.05 22.55
N MET A 221 1.53 -1.62 21.46
CA MET A 221 1.42 -3.07 21.27
C MET A 221 2.69 -3.63 20.64
N HIS A 222 3.27 -4.63 21.31
CA HIS A 222 4.43 -5.37 20.82
C HIS A 222 4.01 -6.75 20.29
N PRO A 223 4.66 -7.27 19.23
CA PRO A 223 4.55 -8.68 18.88
C PRO A 223 4.95 -9.58 20.06
N ARG A 224 4.47 -10.82 20.08
CA ARG A 224 4.93 -11.82 21.03
C ARG A 224 6.43 -12.11 20.82
N GLU A 225 7.08 -12.64 21.84
CA GLU A 225 8.49 -13.02 21.75
C GLU A 225 8.71 -14.00 20.58
N GLY A 226 9.69 -13.70 19.72
CA GLY A 226 9.99 -14.47 18.52
C GLY A 226 9.08 -14.21 17.32
N GLU A 227 8.06 -13.34 17.43
CA GLU A 227 7.18 -12.93 16.33
C GLU A 227 7.53 -11.53 15.82
N GLU A 228 7.23 -11.29 14.54
CA GLU A 228 7.46 -9.98 13.90
C GLU A 228 6.16 -9.20 13.71
N THR A 229 5.01 -9.85 13.77
CA THR A 229 3.68 -9.30 13.50
C THR A 229 2.78 -9.37 14.73
N LEU A 230 1.78 -8.48 14.78
CA LEU A 230 0.79 -8.47 15.86
C LEU A 230 -0.35 -9.43 15.52
N ARG A 231 -0.78 -10.22 16.50
CA ARG A 231 -1.97 -11.05 16.36
C ARG A 231 -3.21 -10.24 16.66
N ILE A 232 -4.25 -10.43 15.85
CA ILE A 232 -5.53 -9.73 16.04
C ILE A 232 -6.15 -10.03 17.42
N GLU A 233 -5.99 -11.26 17.92
CA GLU A 233 -6.51 -11.66 19.24
C GLU A 233 -5.88 -10.85 20.37
N ASP A 234 -4.59 -10.55 20.28
CA ASP A 234 -3.87 -9.76 21.29
C ASP A 234 -4.32 -8.28 21.23
N ILE A 235 -4.54 -7.74 20.03
CA ILE A 235 -5.08 -6.39 19.88
C ILE A 235 -6.48 -6.30 20.51
N LEU A 236 -7.35 -7.25 20.21
CA LEU A 236 -8.70 -7.27 20.76
C LEU A 236 -8.71 -7.47 22.27
N ALA A 237 -7.80 -8.30 22.81
CA ALA A 237 -7.67 -8.52 24.27
C ALA A 237 -7.21 -7.25 25.00
N VAL A 238 -6.28 -6.48 24.43
CA VAL A 238 -5.86 -5.18 24.99
C VAL A 238 -6.99 -4.16 24.94
N ILE A 239 -7.72 -4.08 23.83
CA ILE A 239 -8.90 -3.20 23.73
C ILE A 239 -9.96 -3.58 24.76
N GLU A 240 -10.22 -4.87 24.95
CA GLU A 240 -11.18 -5.33 25.96
C GLU A 240 -10.75 -4.95 27.38
N LYS A 241 -9.47 -5.12 27.71
CA LYS A 241 -8.93 -4.88 29.04
C LYS A 241 -8.76 -3.39 29.36
N GLU A 242 -8.19 -2.62 28.44
CA GLU A 242 -7.74 -1.24 28.67
C GLU A 242 -8.69 -0.19 28.05
N GLY A 243 -9.68 -0.60 27.26
CA GLY A 243 -10.50 0.28 26.44
C GLY A 243 -11.18 1.42 27.20
N ASP A 244 -11.52 1.22 28.49
CA ASP A 244 -12.10 2.28 29.32
C ASP A 244 -11.13 3.43 29.60
N SER A 245 -9.82 3.22 29.46
CA SER A 245 -8.79 4.23 29.62
C SER A 245 -8.26 4.80 28.30
N ILE A 246 -8.61 4.17 27.16
CA ILE A 246 -8.18 4.56 25.82
C ILE A 246 -9.16 5.59 25.24
N ALA A 247 -8.64 6.76 24.84
CA ALA A 247 -9.41 7.78 24.14
C ALA A 247 -9.42 7.54 22.63
N VAL A 248 -8.26 7.20 22.05
CA VAL A 248 -8.09 6.96 20.63
C VAL A 248 -7.29 5.69 20.38
N ILE A 249 -7.74 4.90 19.41
CA ILE A 249 -6.98 3.80 18.82
C ILE A 249 -6.49 4.29 17.45
N MET A 250 -5.17 4.25 17.24
CA MET A 250 -4.54 4.70 16.00
C MET A 250 -3.56 3.64 15.50
N PHE A 251 -3.94 2.91 14.46
CA PHE A 251 -3.11 1.90 13.82
C PHE A 251 -2.83 2.28 12.36
N SER A 252 -1.78 1.71 11.79
CA SER A 252 -1.66 1.67 10.34
C SER A 252 -2.67 0.69 9.74
N GLY A 253 -3.16 0.96 8.52
CA GLY A 253 -3.97 -0.03 7.80
C GLY A 253 -3.11 -1.20 7.32
N VAL A 254 -1.97 -0.87 6.69
CA VAL A 254 -0.90 -1.83 6.35
C VAL A 254 0.38 -1.33 6.99
N GLN A 255 1.01 -2.17 7.78
CA GLN A 255 2.24 -1.85 8.50
C GLN A 255 3.41 -1.69 7.53
N TYR A 256 4.10 -0.56 7.60
CA TYR A 256 5.09 -0.18 6.60
C TYR A 256 6.32 -1.10 6.53
N TYR A 257 6.73 -1.69 7.67
CA TYR A 257 7.90 -2.57 7.76
C TYR A 257 7.54 -4.01 7.41
N THR A 258 6.56 -4.59 8.10
CA THR A 258 6.18 -6.00 7.95
C THR A 258 5.31 -6.28 6.73
N GLY A 259 4.59 -5.27 6.21
CA GLY A 259 3.55 -5.46 5.19
C GLY A 259 2.27 -6.08 5.71
N GLN A 260 2.12 -6.25 7.04
CA GLN A 260 0.91 -6.79 7.67
C GLN A 260 -0.27 -5.85 7.45
N LEU A 261 -1.36 -6.37 6.91
CA LEU A 261 -2.68 -5.72 6.86
C LEU A 261 -3.42 -6.03 8.15
N PHE A 262 -3.81 -5.00 8.89
CA PHE A 262 -4.61 -5.16 10.10
C PHE A 262 -6.09 -5.35 9.78
N ASP A 263 -6.81 -6.08 10.63
CA ASP A 263 -8.25 -6.27 10.53
C ASP A 263 -9.00 -5.00 10.98
N ILE A 264 -9.06 -4.02 10.05
CA ILE A 264 -9.64 -2.69 10.29
C ILE A 264 -11.05 -2.79 10.86
N PRO A 265 -12.01 -3.57 10.28
CA PRO A 265 -13.37 -3.63 10.80
C PRO A 265 -13.47 -4.22 12.22
N ARG A 266 -12.68 -5.27 12.56
CA ARG A 266 -12.71 -5.86 13.91
C ARG A 266 -12.13 -4.92 14.95
N ILE A 267 -11.01 -4.24 14.65
CA ILE A 267 -10.39 -3.25 15.54
C ILE A 267 -11.36 -2.08 15.76
N THR A 268 -11.96 -1.54 14.67
CA THR A 268 -12.93 -0.46 14.73
C THR A 268 -14.11 -0.80 15.64
N LYS A 269 -14.75 -1.93 15.38
CA LYS A 269 -15.91 -2.38 16.17
C LYS A 269 -15.57 -2.62 17.64
N ALA A 270 -14.39 -3.20 17.94
CA ALA A 270 -13.95 -3.45 19.31
C ALA A 270 -13.70 -2.13 20.06
N GLY A 271 -12.96 -1.19 19.45
CA GLY A 271 -12.67 0.10 20.05
C GLY A 271 -13.94 0.93 20.31
N GLN A 272 -14.82 1.01 19.35
CA GLN A 272 -16.09 1.76 19.47
C GLN A 272 -17.01 1.20 20.55
N ARG A 273 -17.07 -0.13 20.74
CA ARG A 273 -17.82 -0.73 21.85
C ARG A 273 -17.31 -0.30 23.22
N LYS A 274 -16.02 0.01 23.33
CA LYS A 274 -15.42 0.56 24.55
C LYS A 274 -15.50 2.10 24.63
N GLY A 275 -16.08 2.76 23.64
CA GLY A 275 -16.20 4.20 23.56
C GLY A 275 -14.92 4.93 23.14
N CYS A 276 -13.98 4.23 22.51
CA CYS A 276 -12.82 4.83 21.88
C CYS A 276 -13.18 5.39 20.49
N PHE A 277 -12.52 6.45 20.06
CA PHE A 277 -12.43 6.77 18.64
C PHE A 277 -11.37 5.92 17.97
N VAL A 278 -11.63 5.48 16.75
CA VAL A 278 -10.73 4.58 16.01
C VAL A 278 -10.33 5.21 14.69
N GLY A 279 -9.04 5.46 14.53
CA GLY A 279 -8.44 6.05 13.32
C GLY A 279 -7.35 5.18 12.71
N PHE A 280 -7.05 5.42 11.42
CA PHE A 280 -6.02 4.68 10.71
C PHE A 280 -5.13 5.59 9.85
N ASP A 281 -3.80 5.32 9.89
CA ASP A 281 -2.90 5.73 8.81
C ASP A 281 -3.01 4.70 7.67
N LEU A 282 -3.50 5.15 6.54
CA LEU A 282 -3.72 4.30 5.37
C LEU A 282 -2.66 4.51 4.27
N ALA A 283 -1.49 5.07 4.60
CA ALA A 283 -0.42 5.37 3.65
C ALA A 283 0.03 4.17 2.82
N HIS A 284 0.00 2.96 3.39
CA HIS A 284 0.33 1.72 2.70
C HIS A 284 -0.90 0.90 2.28
N ALA A 285 -2.12 1.36 2.60
CA ALA A 285 -3.37 0.64 2.32
C ALA A 285 -4.09 1.17 1.07
N VAL A 286 -4.22 2.50 0.93
CA VAL A 286 -4.94 3.11 -0.21
C VAL A 286 -4.22 2.80 -1.53
N GLY A 287 -4.95 2.24 -2.49
CA GLY A 287 -4.42 1.78 -3.78
C GLY A 287 -3.69 0.43 -3.74
N ASN A 288 -3.62 -0.22 -2.57
CA ASN A 288 -2.97 -1.51 -2.36
C ASN A 288 -3.94 -2.63 -1.96
N VAL A 289 -4.89 -2.31 -1.09
CA VAL A 289 -5.90 -3.26 -0.59
C VAL A 289 -7.31 -2.68 -0.74
N GLU A 290 -8.32 -3.55 -0.74
CA GLU A 290 -9.71 -3.11 -0.74
C GLU A 290 -10.05 -2.44 0.59
N LEU A 291 -10.73 -1.28 0.54
CA LEU A 291 -11.16 -0.49 1.69
C LEU A 291 -12.65 -0.20 1.60
N HIS A 292 -13.35 -0.22 2.73
CA HIS A 292 -14.76 0.08 2.87
C HIS A 292 -14.97 0.94 4.13
N LEU A 293 -14.32 2.14 4.15
CA LEU A 293 -14.22 2.96 5.36
C LEU A 293 -15.59 3.35 5.92
N HIS A 294 -16.56 3.66 5.03
CA HIS A 294 -17.91 3.98 5.44
C HIS A 294 -18.60 2.77 6.11
N ASP A 295 -18.63 1.62 5.43
CA ASP A 295 -19.34 0.44 5.91
C ASP A 295 -18.69 -0.16 7.16
N TRP A 296 -17.36 -0.04 7.28
CA TRP A 296 -16.63 -0.44 8.48
C TRP A 296 -16.85 0.50 9.67
N GLY A 297 -17.37 1.69 9.40
CA GLY A 297 -17.68 2.70 10.41
C GLY A 297 -16.43 3.32 11.05
N VAL A 298 -15.30 3.34 10.36
CA VAL A 298 -14.06 3.98 10.84
C VAL A 298 -14.33 5.43 11.22
N ASP A 299 -13.79 5.93 12.32
CA ASP A 299 -14.12 7.29 12.76
C ASP A 299 -13.35 8.34 11.94
N PHE A 300 -12.07 8.12 11.71
CA PHE A 300 -11.24 8.98 10.86
C PHE A 300 -10.06 8.19 10.24
N ALA A 301 -9.53 8.69 9.14
CA ALA A 301 -8.32 8.14 8.51
C ALA A 301 -7.59 9.21 7.70
N CYS A 302 -6.30 8.99 7.46
CA CYS A 302 -5.50 9.83 6.57
C CYS A 302 -4.51 8.97 5.80
N TRP A 303 -4.06 9.47 4.63
CA TRP A 303 -3.11 8.77 3.76
C TRP A 303 -2.31 9.75 2.92
N CYS A 304 -1.12 9.34 2.51
CA CYS A 304 -0.37 10.02 1.44
C CYS A 304 -0.74 9.44 0.07
N SER A 305 -0.47 10.19 -0.98
CA SER A 305 -0.82 9.79 -2.35
C SER A 305 0.39 9.43 -3.23
N TYR A 306 1.61 9.64 -2.74
CA TYR A 306 2.81 9.44 -3.55
C TYR A 306 3.33 7.99 -3.59
N LYS A 307 2.76 7.08 -2.79
CA LYS A 307 3.10 5.66 -2.79
C LYS A 307 2.27 4.91 -3.84
N TYR A 308 1.37 4.04 -3.43
CA TYR A 308 0.53 3.26 -4.35
C TYR A 308 -0.42 4.10 -5.22
N LEU A 309 -0.70 5.35 -4.82
CA LEU A 309 -1.49 6.30 -5.62
C LEU A 309 -0.66 7.10 -6.64
N ASN A 310 0.64 6.88 -6.77
CA ASN A 310 1.48 7.33 -7.88
C ASN A 310 1.41 8.85 -8.19
N SER A 311 1.19 9.72 -7.20
CA SER A 311 0.98 11.15 -7.41
C SER A 311 2.26 12.00 -7.36
N GLY A 312 3.44 11.36 -7.37
CA GLY A 312 4.73 12.04 -7.28
C GLY A 312 5.15 12.39 -5.85
N ALA A 313 6.44 12.61 -5.66
CA ALA A 313 7.03 12.84 -4.34
C ALA A 313 6.37 14.02 -3.60
N GLY A 314 5.99 13.78 -2.34
CA GLY A 314 5.34 14.77 -1.49
C GLY A 314 3.87 15.07 -1.82
N GLY A 315 3.24 14.34 -2.73
CA GLY A 315 1.90 14.54 -3.28
C GLY A 315 0.80 14.94 -2.28
N LEU A 316 -0.33 15.41 -2.81
CA LEU A 316 -1.47 15.87 -2.00
C LEU A 316 -2.10 14.70 -1.24
N ALA A 317 -2.19 14.81 0.08
CA ALA A 317 -2.75 13.77 0.94
C ALA A 317 -4.30 13.75 0.91
N GLY A 318 -4.86 12.63 1.34
CA GLY A 318 -6.27 12.48 1.62
C GLY A 318 -6.56 12.35 3.11
N ALA A 319 -7.78 12.70 3.48
CA ALA A 319 -8.32 12.55 4.82
C ALA A 319 -9.78 12.12 4.75
N TYR A 320 -10.19 11.35 5.73
CA TYR A 320 -11.53 10.80 5.88
C TYR A 320 -12.06 11.07 7.29
N ILE A 321 -13.31 11.49 7.39
CA ILE A 321 -14.07 11.50 8.64
C ILE A 321 -15.47 10.97 8.32
N HIS A 322 -15.90 9.96 9.07
CA HIS A 322 -17.21 9.35 8.88
C HIS A 322 -18.34 10.38 9.11
N GLU A 323 -19.35 10.36 8.26
CA GLU A 323 -20.50 11.30 8.31
C GLU A 323 -21.25 11.31 9.66
N LYS A 324 -21.21 10.19 10.44
CA LYS A 324 -21.78 10.14 11.79
C LYS A 324 -21.22 11.22 12.72
N HIS A 325 -20.03 11.78 12.37
CA HIS A 325 -19.35 12.82 13.14
C HIS A 325 -19.57 14.24 12.60
N SER A 326 -20.29 14.41 11.49
CA SER A 326 -20.47 15.70 10.81
C SER A 326 -20.96 16.82 11.72
N GLN A 327 -21.81 16.49 12.69
CA GLN A 327 -22.38 17.45 13.64
C GLN A 327 -21.62 17.48 14.98
N SER A 328 -21.04 16.38 15.43
CA SER A 328 -20.48 16.24 16.77
C SER A 328 -19.00 16.60 16.87
N ILE A 329 -18.21 16.34 15.81
CA ILE A 329 -16.78 16.63 15.77
C ILE A 329 -16.52 17.84 14.88
N LYS A 330 -15.97 18.89 15.47
CA LYS A 330 -15.61 20.13 14.77
C LYS A 330 -14.10 20.27 14.70
N PRO A 331 -13.55 20.87 13.63
CA PRO A 331 -12.11 21.13 13.54
C PRO A 331 -11.65 22.03 14.70
N ALA A 332 -10.55 21.62 15.34
CA ALA A 332 -9.91 22.44 16.38
C ALA A 332 -9.16 23.65 15.78
N LEU A 333 -8.67 23.51 14.55
CA LEU A 333 -8.07 24.58 13.77
C LEU A 333 -8.92 24.84 12.54
N ILE A 334 -9.18 26.10 12.27
CA ILE A 334 -10.06 26.55 11.18
C ILE A 334 -9.29 27.43 10.20
N GLY A 335 -9.68 27.35 8.93
CA GLY A 335 -9.11 28.15 7.86
C GLY A 335 -10.16 28.56 6.84
N TRP A 336 -9.78 29.44 5.92
CA TRP A 336 -10.70 30.01 4.95
C TRP A 336 -11.36 28.93 4.07
N TRP A 337 -10.63 27.87 3.71
CA TRP A 337 -11.17 26.83 2.83
C TRP A 337 -12.20 25.92 3.51
N GLY A 338 -12.27 25.90 4.83
CA GLY A 338 -13.32 25.27 5.62
C GLY A 338 -14.62 26.07 5.73
N HIS A 339 -14.68 27.30 5.20
CA HIS A 339 -15.89 28.08 5.10
C HIS A 339 -16.79 27.54 3.98
N GLU A 340 -18.12 27.61 4.15
CA GLU A 340 -19.11 27.24 3.14
C GLU A 340 -18.83 27.89 1.78
N PHE A 341 -18.81 27.10 0.70
CA PHE A 341 -18.42 27.57 -0.62
C PHE A 341 -19.30 28.73 -1.10
N LYS A 342 -20.61 28.68 -0.83
CA LYS A 342 -21.58 29.70 -1.31
C LYS A 342 -21.27 31.10 -0.77
N THR A 343 -20.71 31.21 0.41
CA THR A 343 -20.44 32.48 1.09
C THR A 343 -18.94 32.77 1.25
N ARG A 344 -18.06 31.81 0.92
CA ARG A 344 -16.61 31.92 1.08
C ARG A 344 -16.03 33.18 0.44
N PHE A 345 -16.50 33.56 -0.72
CA PHE A 345 -15.98 34.70 -1.48
C PHE A 345 -16.68 36.03 -1.18
N LEU A 346 -17.64 36.06 -0.24
CA LEU A 346 -18.20 37.30 0.29
C LEU A 346 -17.22 38.02 1.22
N MET A 347 -16.12 37.33 1.62
CA MET A 347 -15.03 37.87 2.44
C MET A 347 -15.50 38.39 3.82
N GLU A 348 -16.57 37.82 4.34
CA GLU A 348 -17.08 38.14 5.68
C GLU A 348 -16.23 37.47 6.77
N ASN A 349 -15.98 38.19 7.89
CA ASN A 349 -15.28 37.63 9.05
C ASN A 349 -16.16 36.77 9.97
N LYS A 350 -17.37 36.42 9.52
CA LYS A 350 -18.28 35.52 10.21
C LYS A 350 -18.20 34.14 9.60
N LEU A 351 -17.57 33.19 10.32
CA LEU A 351 -17.40 31.84 9.86
C LEU A 351 -18.74 31.13 9.70
N GLN A 352 -18.96 30.58 8.51
CA GLN A 352 -19.98 29.56 8.21
C GLN A 352 -19.22 28.28 7.89
N LEU A 353 -19.04 27.42 8.88
CA LEU A 353 -18.23 26.21 8.75
C LEU A 353 -18.93 25.18 7.87
N SER A 354 -18.24 24.66 6.87
CA SER A 354 -18.71 23.52 6.07
C SER A 354 -18.88 22.28 6.95
N GLU A 355 -19.83 21.43 6.60
CA GLU A 355 -20.07 20.19 7.35
C GLU A 355 -19.02 19.11 7.11
N GLY A 356 -18.88 18.22 8.09
CA GLY A 356 -18.01 17.06 8.03
C GLY A 356 -16.55 17.43 7.77
N ILE A 357 -15.86 16.59 6.98
CA ILE A 357 -14.43 16.75 6.69
C ILE A 357 -14.11 18.07 5.95
N ASN A 358 -15.07 18.64 5.22
CA ASN A 358 -14.84 19.88 4.48
C ASN A 358 -14.55 21.06 5.40
N GLY A 359 -15.09 21.07 6.62
CA GLY A 359 -14.77 22.07 7.64
C GLY A 359 -13.33 22.01 8.13
N PHE A 360 -12.61 20.91 7.95
CA PHE A 360 -11.20 20.74 8.33
C PHE A 360 -10.21 21.29 7.31
N ARG A 361 -10.68 21.74 6.16
CA ARG A 361 -9.82 22.29 5.10
C ARG A 361 -9.32 23.69 5.50
N LEU A 362 -7.99 23.85 5.60
CA LEU A 362 -7.39 25.13 6.02
C LEU A 362 -7.21 26.08 4.83
N SER A 363 -6.62 25.56 3.75
CA SER A 363 -6.27 26.33 2.56
C SER A 363 -6.77 25.61 1.30
N ASN A 364 -6.78 26.33 0.17
CA ASN A 364 -7.07 25.74 -1.11
C ASN A 364 -6.01 24.68 -1.47
N PRO A 365 -6.43 23.57 -2.10
CA PRO A 365 -5.48 22.53 -2.53
C PRO A 365 -4.59 23.07 -3.68
N PRO A 366 -3.29 22.72 -3.69
CA PRO A 366 -2.37 23.13 -4.74
C PRO A 366 -2.71 22.48 -6.07
N ILE A 367 -3.03 23.27 -7.11
CA ILE A 367 -3.48 22.76 -8.41
C ILE A 367 -2.49 21.81 -9.07
N LEU A 368 -1.18 22.06 -8.99
CA LEU A 368 -0.19 21.19 -9.61
C LEU A 368 -0.14 19.80 -8.97
N LEU A 369 -0.41 19.69 -7.68
CA LEU A 369 -0.52 18.39 -7.00
C LEU A 369 -1.84 17.68 -7.33
N ILE A 370 -2.92 18.43 -7.54
CA ILE A 370 -4.19 17.91 -8.05
C ILE A 370 -3.99 17.26 -9.42
N CYS A 371 -3.26 17.90 -10.33
CA CYS A 371 -2.99 17.34 -11.67
C CYS A 371 -2.31 15.96 -11.60
N ALA A 372 -1.32 15.83 -10.75
CA ALA A 372 -0.62 14.56 -10.58
C ALA A 372 -1.53 13.47 -10.01
N LEU A 373 -2.31 13.81 -8.99
CA LEU A 373 -3.26 12.88 -8.37
C LEU A 373 -4.39 12.50 -9.33
N GLN A 374 -4.93 13.46 -10.09
CA GLN A 374 -5.95 13.21 -11.11
C GLN A 374 -5.48 12.20 -12.14
N ALA A 375 -4.27 12.40 -12.70
CA ALA A 375 -3.70 11.49 -13.69
C ALA A 375 -3.60 10.04 -13.17
N SER A 376 -3.31 9.87 -11.89
CA SER A 376 -3.28 8.55 -11.25
C SER A 376 -4.68 7.98 -11.02
N LEU A 377 -5.59 8.75 -10.45
CA LEU A 377 -6.96 8.29 -10.17
C LEU A 377 -7.72 7.91 -11.45
N GLU A 378 -7.44 8.57 -12.57
CA GLU A 378 -7.98 8.16 -13.88
C GLU A 378 -7.44 6.80 -14.35
N VAL A 379 -6.24 6.38 -13.94
CA VAL A 379 -5.76 5.02 -14.21
C VAL A 379 -6.51 4.02 -13.32
N PHE A 380 -6.72 4.32 -12.03
CA PHE A 380 -7.55 3.51 -11.15
C PHE A 380 -8.99 3.39 -11.68
N GLY A 381 -9.55 4.45 -12.24
CA GLY A 381 -10.89 4.47 -12.86
C GLY A 381 -11.04 3.59 -14.11
N GLN A 382 -9.94 3.07 -14.69
CA GLN A 382 -9.98 2.11 -15.81
C GLN A 382 -10.19 0.65 -15.34
N THR A 383 -10.18 0.42 -14.03
CA THR A 383 -10.32 -0.89 -13.40
C THR A 383 -11.05 -0.77 -12.06
N THR A 384 -11.05 -1.82 -11.27
CA THR A 384 -11.60 -1.82 -9.91
C THR A 384 -10.54 -2.29 -8.92
N MET A 385 -10.64 -1.85 -7.65
CA MET A 385 -9.78 -2.37 -6.59
C MET A 385 -9.88 -3.90 -6.46
N LYS A 386 -11.05 -4.47 -6.70
CA LYS A 386 -11.27 -5.92 -6.71
C LYS A 386 -10.43 -6.62 -7.80
N ALA A 387 -10.37 -6.08 -9.01
CA ALA A 387 -9.56 -6.62 -10.10
C ALA A 387 -8.06 -6.49 -9.79
N LEU A 388 -7.63 -5.30 -9.31
CA LEU A 388 -6.26 -5.07 -8.86
C LEU A 388 -5.87 -6.04 -7.73
N ARG A 389 -6.78 -6.30 -6.79
CA ARG A 389 -6.52 -7.21 -5.69
C ARG A 389 -6.37 -8.66 -6.15
N ARG A 390 -7.18 -9.14 -7.11
CA ARG A 390 -7.01 -10.47 -7.71
C ARG A 390 -5.60 -10.64 -8.30
N LYS A 391 -5.17 -9.69 -9.15
CA LYS A 391 -3.80 -9.71 -9.69
C LYS A 391 -2.74 -9.64 -8.60
N SER A 392 -2.89 -8.75 -7.63
CA SER A 392 -1.96 -8.56 -6.51
C SER A 392 -1.75 -9.84 -5.70
N ILE A 393 -2.83 -10.56 -5.39
CA ILE A 393 -2.78 -11.84 -4.65
C ILE A 393 -1.93 -12.86 -5.42
N LEU A 394 -2.17 -13.04 -6.70
CA LEU A 394 -1.43 -14.01 -7.51
C LEU A 394 0.02 -13.57 -7.77
N LEU A 395 0.24 -12.29 -8.07
CA LEU A 395 1.56 -11.73 -8.36
C LEU A 395 2.48 -11.80 -7.12
N THR A 396 1.96 -11.42 -5.95
CA THR A 396 2.69 -11.51 -4.68
C THR A 396 2.87 -12.96 -4.24
N GLY A 397 1.85 -13.80 -4.48
CA GLY A 397 1.93 -15.24 -4.23
C GLY A 397 2.98 -15.93 -5.11
N TYR A 398 3.14 -15.49 -6.36
CA TYR A 398 4.19 -15.99 -7.25
C TYR A 398 5.59 -15.61 -6.73
N LEU A 399 5.77 -14.37 -6.28
CA LEU A 399 7.02 -13.93 -5.65
C LEU A 399 7.32 -14.76 -4.39
N GLU A 400 6.35 -14.96 -3.53
CA GLU A 400 6.49 -15.81 -2.33
C GLU A 400 6.84 -17.24 -2.68
N TYR A 401 6.16 -17.82 -3.68
CA TYR A 401 6.41 -19.18 -4.15
C TYR A 401 7.87 -19.36 -4.61
N LEU A 402 8.35 -18.45 -5.45
CA LEU A 402 9.71 -18.52 -5.98
C LEU A 402 10.78 -18.32 -4.90
N ILE A 403 10.54 -17.40 -3.95
CA ILE A 403 11.46 -17.20 -2.81
C ILE A 403 11.54 -18.48 -1.97
N LYS A 404 10.39 -19.08 -1.64
CA LYS A 404 10.36 -20.35 -0.88
C LYS A 404 10.97 -21.51 -1.66
N HIS A 405 10.81 -21.54 -2.98
CA HIS A 405 11.38 -22.60 -3.83
C HIS A 405 12.90 -22.58 -3.85
N TYR A 406 13.50 -21.39 -3.98
CA TYR A 406 14.95 -21.27 -4.17
C TYR A 406 15.74 -21.03 -2.87
N TYR A 407 15.12 -20.35 -1.90
CA TYR A 407 15.82 -19.74 -0.76
C TYR A 407 15.28 -20.15 0.61
N ASN A 408 14.58 -21.27 0.70
CA ASN A 408 14.23 -21.83 2.01
C ASN A 408 15.49 -22.21 2.81
N GLU A 409 15.39 -22.06 4.12
CA GLU A 409 16.42 -22.54 5.06
C GLU A 409 16.59 -24.07 4.89
N ASP A 410 17.83 -24.47 4.63
CA ASP A 410 18.21 -25.88 4.50
C ASP A 410 18.97 -26.31 5.75
N LYS A 411 18.29 -26.99 6.68
CA LYS A 411 18.88 -27.47 7.92
C LYS A 411 20.01 -28.51 7.71
N THR A 412 20.07 -29.13 6.52
CA THR A 412 21.12 -30.08 6.14
C THR A 412 22.37 -29.40 5.59
N ASN A 413 22.23 -28.12 5.16
CA ASN A 413 23.33 -27.30 4.64
C ASN A 413 23.25 -25.86 5.23
N PRO A 414 23.72 -25.67 6.49
CA PRO A 414 23.66 -24.37 7.16
C PRO A 414 24.41 -23.23 6.45
N GLU A 415 25.39 -23.57 5.57
CA GLU A 415 26.18 -22.60 4.79
C GLU A 415 25.42 -22.08 3.55
N LYS A 416 24.26 -22.69 3.22
CA LYS A 416 23.43 -22.24 2.12
C LYS A 416 22.69 -20.97 2.53
N PRO A 417 22.86 -19.85 1.78
CA PRO A 417 22.10 -18.63 2.05
C PRO A 417 20.60 -18.88 1.93
N PHE A 418 19.83 -18.32 2.88
CA PHE A 418 18.38 -18.39 2.88
C PHE A 418 17.74 -17.01 3.05
N VAL A 419 16.46 -16.93 2.69
CA VAL A 419 15.61 -15.74 2.80
C VAL A 419 14.34 -16.10 3.56
N LYS A 420 14.11 -15.41 4.69
CA LYS A 420 12.88 -15.52 5.47
C LYS A 420 11.93 -14.41 5.05
N ILE A 421 10.66 -14.73 4.84
CA ILE A 421 9.60 -13.76 4.61
C ILE A 421 8.99 -13.38 5.96
N ILE A 422 9.03 -12.07 6.30
CA ILE A 422 8.47 -11.51 7.54
C ILE A 422 6.97 -11.27 7.38
N THR A 423 6.54 -10.83 6.20
CA THR A 423 5.13 -10.54 5.88
C THR A 423 4.29 -11.80 6.07
N PRO A 424 3.07 -11.71 6.65
CA PRO A 424 2.17 -12.85 6.78
C PRO A 424 1.90 -13.54 5.44
N SER A 425 1.79 -14.89 5.48
CA SER A 425 1.47 -15.68 4.28
C SER A 425 -0.01 -15.68 3.94
N GLN A 426 -0.88 -15.42 4.93
CA GLN A 426 -2.31 -15.28 4.71
C GLN A 426 -2.61 -14.08 3.82
N ILE A 427 -3.39 -14.31 2.76
CA ILE A 427 -3.70 -13.27 1.77
C ILE A 427 -4.54 -12.13 2.33
N GLU A 428 -5.33 -12.40 3.37
CA GLU A 428 -6.17 -11.45 4.10
C GLU A 428 -5.33 -10.54 5.02
N GLU A 429 -4.12 -10.95 5.40
CA GLU A 429 -3.24 -10.24 6.31
C GLU A 429 -2.11 -9.49 5.61
N ARG A 430 -2.20 -9.28 4.29
CA ARG A 430 -1.18 -8.54 3.53
C ARG A 430 -1.71 -7.86 2.28
N GLY A 431 -0.98 -6.85 1.79
CA GLY A 431 -1.11 -6.28 0.45
C GLY A 431 -0.13 -6.92 -0.55
N CYS A 432 0.44 -6.11 -1.44
CA CYS A 432 1.42 -6.58 -2.44
C CYS A 432 2.88 -6.53 -1.95
N GLN A 433 3.17 -5.98 -0.78
CA GLN A 433 4.51 -5.94 -0.23
C GLN A 433 4.89 -7.26 0.43
N LEU A 434 6.11 -7.76 0.14
CA LEU A 434 6.81 -8.73 0.97
C LEU A 434 8.03 -8.08 1.60
N THR A 435 8.25 -8.36 2.88
CA THR A 435 9.46 -7.98 3.60
C THR A 435 10.31 -9.21 3.82
N LEU A 436 11.52 -9.15 3.31
CA LEU A 436 12.48 -10.25 3.24
C LEU A 436 13.63 -10.02 4.22
N SER A 437 13.95 -11.01 5.04
CA SER A 437 15.15 -11.04 5.89
C SER A 437 16.13 -12.07 5.37
N PHE A 438 17.42 -11.74 5.38
CA PHE A 438 18.47 -12.54 4.76
C PHE A 438 19.42 -13.14 5.79
N SER A 439 19.93 -14.34 5.53
CA SER A 439 21.06 -14.91 6.27
C SER A 439 22.41 -14.25 5.95
N LEU A 440 22.47 -13.47 4.87
CA LEU A 440 23.61 -12.64 4.47
C LEU A 440 23.41 -11.18 4.88
N PRO A 441 24.48 -10.37 5.01
CA PRO A 441 24.36 -8.94 5.27
C PRO A 441 23.56 -8.24 4.17
N ILE A 442 22.42 -7.67 4.52
CA ILE A 442 21.49 -7.06 3.58
C ILE A 442 22.12 -5.95 2.72
N LYS A 443 23.04 -5.16 3.29
CA LYS A 443 23.74 -4.10 2.56
C LYS A 443 24.49 -4.60 1.32
N SER A 444 25.11 -5.79 1.42
CA SER A 444 25.78 -6.41 0.28
C SER A 444 24.82 -6.85 -0.79
N VAL A 445 23.76 -7.57 -0.40
CA VAL A 445 22.72 -8.05 -1.32
C VAL A 445 22.01 -6.87 -2.01
N PHE A 446 21.66 -5.84 -1.24
CA PHE A 446 20.99 -4.64 -1.75
C PHE A 446 21.84 -3.91 -2.81
N LYS A 447 23.13 -3.67 -2.54
CA LYS A 447 24.03 -3.05 -3.51
C LYS A 447 24.16 -3.87 -4.81
N GLU A 448 24.18 -5.19 -4.71
CA GLU A 448 24.25 -6.07 -5.88
C GLU A 448 22.95 -6.08 -6.68
N LEU A 449 21.78 -5.91 -6.02
CA LEU A 449 20.49 -5.73 -6.68
C LEU A 449 20.44 -4.39 -7.45
N GLU A 450 20.86 -3.29 -6.79
CA GLU A 450 20.90 -1.95 -7.41
C GLU A 450 21.82 -1.92 -8.64
N LYS A 451 23.02 -2.52 -8.56
CA LYS A 451 23.93 -2.65 -9.72
C LYS A 451 23.28 -3.34 -10.91
N ARG A 452 22.29 -4.18 -10.69
CA ARG A 452 21.61 -4.97 -11.73
C ARG A 452 20.23 -4.41 -12.11
N GLY A 453 19.96 -3.14 -11.77
CA GLY A 453 18.77 -2.43 -12.20
C GLY A 453 17.49 -2.83 -11.47
N VAL A 454 17.58 -3.26 -10.20
CA VAL A 454 16.45 -3.48 -9.32
C VAL A 454 16.26 -2.27 -8.41
N ALA A 455 15.09 -1.67 -8.43
CA ALA A 455 14.67 -0.66 -7.47
C ALA A 455 13.85 -1.34 -6.35
N CYS A 456 14.39 -1.38 -5.15
CA CYS A 456 13.78 -1.92 -3.94
C CYS A 456 14.20 -1.10 -2.71
N ASP A 457 13.70 -1.43 -1.52
CA ASP A 457 13.87 -0.60 -0.33
C ASP A 457 14.48 -1.41 0.83
N MET A 458 15.70 -1.03 1.21
CA MET A 458 16.39 -1.65 2.35
C MET A 458 15.98 -0.97 3.67
N ARG A 459 15.77 -1.78 4.71
CA ARG A 459 15.50 -1.35 6.08
C ARG A 459 16.41 -2.05 7.08
N GLU A 460 17.04 -1.25 7.94
CA GLU A 460 17.84 -1.80 9.03
C GLU A 460 16.93 -2.55 10.05
N PRO A 461 17.44 -3.58 10.74
CA PRO A 461 18.84 -4.05 10.68
C PRO A 461 19.13 -5.00 9.50
N ASN A 462 18.16 -5.74 8.97
CA ASN A 462 18.40 -6.77 7.95
C ASN A 462 17.14 -7.11 7.16
N ALA A 463 16.45 -6.10 6.60
CA ALA A 463 15.25 -6.30 5.82
C ALA A 463 15.30 -5.62 4.46
N LEU A 464 14.72 -6.26 3.46
CA LEU A 464 14.45 -5.75 2.13
C LEU A 464 12.95 -5.78 1.88
N ARG A 465 12.38 -4.63 1.54
CA ARG A 465 10.97 -4.56 1.13
C ARG A 465 10.89 -4.60 -0.39
N VAL A 466 10.04 -5.48 -0.89
CA VAL A 466 9.72 -5.63 -2.31
C VAL A 466 8.21 -5.62 -2.49
N ALA A 467 7.72 -4.79 -3.39
CA ALA A 467 6.29 -4.60 -3.62
C ALA A 467 5.97 -4.64 -5.12
N PRO A 468 5.61 -5.81 -5.66
CA PRO A 468 5.14 -5.92 -7.04
C PRO A 468 3.74 -5.33 -7.16
N VAL A 469 3.67 -4.06 -7.59
CA VAL A 469 2.41 -3.30 -7.70
C VAL A 469 1.60 -3.77 -8.92
N PRO A 470 0.33 -4.19 -8.77
CA PRO A 470 -0.45 -4.78 -9.86
C PRO A 470 -0.71 -3.82 -11.03
N LEU A 471 -0.67 -2.50 -10.84
CA LEU A 471 -0.88 -1.51 -11.90
C LEU A 471 0.19 -1.56 -12.99
N TYR A 472 1.44 -1.86 -12.64
CA TYR A 472 2.55 -1.76 -13.58
C TYR A 472 3.58 -2.88 -13.51
N ASN A 473 3.59 -3.71 -12.47
CA ASN A 473 4.46 -4.88 -12.45
C ASN A 473 3.80 -6.09 -13.11
N SER A 474 4.64 -6.92 -13.71
CA SER A 474 4.26 -8.15 -14.41
C SER A 474 4.80 -9.38 -13.69
N PHE A 475 4.30 -10.57 -14.05
CA PHE A 475 4.84 -11.84 -13.55
C PHE A 475 6.27 -12.07 -14.07
N HIS A 476 6.58 -11.57 -15.26
CA HIS A 476 7.94 -11.59 -15.79
C HIS A 476 8.89 -10.68 -14.99
N ASP A 477 8.42 -9.54 -14.44
CA ASP A 477 9.24 -8.72 -13.52
C ASP A 477 9.58 -9.51 -12.25
N VAL A 478 8.64 -10.31 -11.71
CA VAL A 478 8.90 -11.20 -10.56
C VAL A 478 9.93 -12.27 -10.91
N TYR A 479 9.79 -12.92 -12.06
CA TYR A 479 10.76 -13.90 -12.52
C TYR A 479 12.16 -13.29 -12.66
N ARG A 480 12.30 -12.14 -13.33
CA ARG A 480 13.57 -11.40 -13.46
C ARG A 480 14.16 -11.02 -12.10
N PHE A 481 13.32 -10.57 -11.16
CA PHE A 481 13.79 -10.27 -9.80
C PHE A 481 14.46 -11.48 -9.15
N ILE A 482 13.87 -12.66 -9.27
CA ILE A 482 14.42 -13.90 -8.68
C ILE A 482 15.76 -14.29 -9.32
N GLU A 483 15.91 -14.18 -10.64
CA GLU A 483 17.18 -14.43 -11.34
C GLU A 483 18.28 -13.44 -10.87
N ILE A 484 17.91 -12.14 -10.77
CA ILE A 484 18.83 -11.09 -10.30
C ILE A 484 19.20 -11.32 -8.82
N LEU A 485 18.21 -11.71 -7.98
CA LEU A 485 18.43 -12.01 -6.57
C LEU A 485 19.43 -13.16 -6.40
N GLY A 486 19.35 -14.21 -7.22
CA GLY A 486 20.30 -15.32 -7.22
C GLY A 486 21.74 -14.86 -7.52
N SER A 487 21.87 -14.00 -8.53
CA SER A 487 23.15 -13.39 -8.88
C SER A 487 23.69 -12.50 -7.75
N ALA A 488 22.83 -11.70 -7.13
CA ALA A 488 23.20 -10.81 -6.02
C ALA A 488 23.66 -11.58 -4.77
N ILE A 489 22.96 -12.65 -4.40
CA ILE A 489 23.31 -13.53 -3.28
C ILE A 489 24.67 -14.20 -3.54
N THR A 490 24.90 -14.71 -4.76
CA THR A 490 26.15 -15.36 -5.13
C THR A 490 27.34 -14.39 -5.05
N SER A 491 27.21 -13.19 -5.62
CA SER A 491 28.24 -12.15 -5.57
C SER A 491 28.53 -11.68 -4.13
N SER A 492 27.48 -11.53 -3.31
CA SER A 492 27.61 -11.12 -1.91
C SER A 492 28.33 -12.17 -1.07
N LYS A 493 28.08 -13.46 -1.30
CA LYS A 493 28.79 -14.57 -0.62
C LYS A 493 30.30 -14.58 -0.98
N GLN A 494 30.63 -14.39 -2.26
CA GLN A 494 32.04 -14.32 -2.71
C GLN A 494 32.80 -13.16 -2.07
N THR A 495 32.17 -11.98 -1.98
CA THR A 495 32.77 -10.79 -1.34
C THR A 495 33.02 -11.04 0.15
N ALA A 496 32.09 -11.65 0.88
CA ALA A 496 32.22 -11.97 2.29
C ALA A 496 33.42 -12.95 2.53
N ASN A 497 33.55 -13.99 1.70
CA ASN A 497 34.64 -14.95 1.78
C ASN A 497 36.02 -14.31 1.52
N ASN A 498 36.10 -13.42 0.51
CA ASN A 498 37.37 -12.72 0.20
C ASN A 498 37.79 -11.75 1.32
N THR A 499 36.85 -11.09 1.97
CA THR A 499 37.12 -10.19 3.11
C THR A 499 37.60 -10.99 4.34
N ALA A 500 37.02 -12.16 4.59
CA ALA A 500 37.46 -13.05 5.67
C ALA A 500 38.89 -13.58 5.47
N LEU A 501 39.27 -13.87 4.22
CA LEU A 501 40.63 -14.32 3.86
C LEU A 501 41.67 -13.19 3.92
N SER A 502 41.31 -11.96 3.63
CA SER A 502 42.20 -10.78 3.67
C SER A 502 42.41 -10.18 5.07
N GLY A 503 41.55 -10.52 6.04
CA GLY A 503 41.66 -10.09 7.45
C GLY A 503 42.46 -11.06 8.36
N SER A 504 43.00 -12.12 7.80
CA SER A 504 43.79 -13.15 8.52
C SER A 504 45.31 -13.04 8.29
N TYR A 505 45.82 -11.86 7.90
CA TYR A 505 47.25 -11.56 7.81
C TYR A 505 47.67 -10.45 8.76
#